data_57d1691912ed596aa1c31c235339f528
#
_entry.id   57d1691912ed596aa1c31c235339f528
#
_cell.length_a   1.000
_cell.length_b   1.000
_cell.length_c   1.000
_cell.angle_alpha   90.00
_cell.angle_beta   90.00
_cell.angle_gamma   90.00
#
_symmetry.space_group_name_H-M   'P 1'
#
loop_
_entity.id
_entity.type
_entity.pdbx_description
1 polymer ?
#
loop_
_entity_poly.entity_id
_entity_poly.type
_entity_poly.pdbx_seq_one_letter_code
_entity_poly.pdbx_strand_id
1 'polypeptide(L)'
;QMPELPEVEIVKQSLSKKIEQKKIKKVIIKNRNLRFKIPIKFEKLLQNKTIKKVTRFSKYLILNFDDDSFCLIHLGMSGTIHLIKKNTLNRFTNTSFYKSPELPKKHNHVEIQFEDINVIYNDPRRFGFFKFIKNKQALIKRFSHLGPEPFSRSFNLKYLLNYFVNKKKDIKMNKVLKYSLIGI
;
A
#
# COMPACT_ATOMS: atom_id res chain seq x y z
N GLN A 1 -13.26 -14.55 -5.23
CA GLN A 1 -12.43 -14.21 -6.37
C GLN A 1 -11.36 -13.22 -5.94
N MET A 2 -10.08 -13.53 -6.16
CA MET A 2 -8.95 -12.69 -5.77
C MET A 2 -8.93 -11.41 -6.60
N PRO A 3 -8.66 -10.20 -6.00
CA PRO A 3 -8.49 -8.98 -6.78
C PRO A 3 -7.39 -9.15 -7.84
N GLU A 4 -7.76 -8.90 -9.08
CA GLU A 4 -6.85 -8.99 -10.22
C GLU A 4 -6.09 -7.66 -10.44
N LEU A 5 -5.06 -7.66 -11.28
CA LEU A 5 -4.25 -6.48 -11.53
C LEU A 5 -5.06 -5.23 -11.91
N PRO A 6 -6.05 -5.29 -12.83
CA PRO A 6 -6.86 -4.11 -13.15
C PRO A 6 -7.61 -3.54 -11.96
N GLU A 7 -8.06 -4.39 -11.07
CA GLU A 7 -8.80 -3.99 -9.86
C GLU A 7 -7.87 -3.32 -8.84
N VAL A 8 -6.69 -3.87 -8.64
CA VAL A 8 -5.66 -3.26 -7.76
C VAL A 8 -5.23 -1.90 -8.32
N GLU A 9 -5.11 -1.78 -9.64
CA GLU A 9 -4.78 -0.51 -10.30
C GLU A 9 -5.87 0.56 -10.06
N ILE A 10 -7.15 0.17 -10.13
CA ILE A 10 -8.27 1.09 -9.83
C ILE A 10 -8.18 1.57 -8.37
N VAL A 11 -7.92 0.68 -7.43
CA VAL A 11 -7.73 1.05 -6.01
C VAL A 11 -6.55 1.99 -5.86
N LYS A 12 -5.41 1.69 -6.50
CA LYS A 12 -4.23 2.57 -6.49
C LYS A 12 -4.55 3.97 -7.00
N GLN A 13 -5.25 4.09 -8.13
CA GLN A 13 -5.63 5.38 -8.70
C GLN A 13 -6.56 6.16 -7.77
N SER A 14 -7.53 5.50 -7.15
CA SER A 14 -8.43 6.11 -6.18
C SER A 14 -7.69 6.63 -4.96
N LEU A 15 -6.78 5.83 -4.40
CA LEU A 15 -5.93 6.25 -3.29
C LEU A 15 -5.03 7.42 -3.68
N SER A 16 -4.33 7.31 -4.80
CA SER A 16 -3.47 8.37 -5.32
C SER A 16 -4.20 9.71 -5.39
N LYS A 17 -5.38 9.71 -5.98
CA LYS A 17 -6.21 10.91 -6.15
C LYS A 17 -6.67 11.52 -4.81
N LYS A 18 -6.90 10.70 -3.79
CA LYS A 18 -7.57 11.12 -2.55
C LYS A 18 -6.65 11.37 -1.37
N ILE A 19 -5.49 10.69 -1.29
CA ILE A 19 -4.63 10.78 -0.11
C ILE A 19 -3.20 11.27 -0.38
N GLU A 20 -2.77 11.41 -1.63
CA GLU A 20 -1.45 11.99 -1.91
C GLU A 20 -1.32 13.41 -1.35
N GLN A 21 -0.16 13.71 -0.80
CA GLN A 21 0.19 14.97 -0.12
C GLN A 21 -0.55 15.19 1.22
N LYS A 22 -1.24 14.17 1.73
CA LYS A 22 -1.95 14.25 3.00
C LYS A 22 -1.18 13.56 4.13
N LYS A 23 -1.28 14.14 5.31
CA LYS A 23 -0.65 13.67 6.53
C LYS A 23 -1.55 12.71 7.29
N ILE A 24 -1.01 11.56 7.67
CA ILE A 24 -1.71 10.60 8.54
C ILE A 24 -1.84 11.19 9.93
N LYS A 25 -3.07 11.34 10.41
CA LYS A 25 -3.36 11.81 11.77
C LYS A 25 -3.38 10.67 12.77
N LYS A 26 -4.03 9.58 12.43
CA LYS A 26 -4.21 8.44 13.33
C LYS A 26 -4.34 7.15 12.52
N VAL A 27 -3.83 6.07 13.10
CA VAL A 27 -4.03 4.71 12.59
C VAL A 27 -4.72 3.90 13.68
N ILE A 28 -5.79 3.20 13.32
CA ILE A 28 -6.53 2.33 14.23
C ILE A 28 -6.48 0.91 13.67
N ILE A 29 -5.97 -0.02 14.46
CA ILE A 29 -5.94 -1.44 14.14
C ILE A 29 -6.99 -2.14 15.00
N LYS A 30 -8.10 -2.53 14.37
CA LYS A 30 -9.19 -3.25 15.06
C LYS A 30 -8.89 -4.76 15.16
N ASN A 31 -8.19 -5.31 14.16
CA ASN A 31 -7.75 -6.70 14.18
C ASN A 31 -6.35 -6.81 13.57
N ARG A 32 -5.38 -7.21 14.40
CA ARG A 32 -3.99 -7.39 13.98
C ARG A 32 -3.74 -8.73 13.29
N ASN A 33 -4.65 -9.69 13.43
CA ASN A 33 -4.48 -11.05 12.95
C ASN A 33 -4.87 -11.20 11.48
N LEU A 34 -4.15 -10.51 10.61
CA LEU A 34 -4.20 -10.71 9.16
C LEU A 34 -3.28 -11.88 8.77
N ARG A 35 -3.01 -12.05 7.48
CA ARG A 35 -2.08 -13.10 7.00
C ARG A 35 -0.75 -13.07 7.77
N PHE A 36 -0.22 -11.88 7.98
CA PHE A 36 0.88 -11.62 8.90
C PHE A 36 0.39 -10.70 10.00
N LYS A 37 0.71 -11.00 11.24
CA LYS A 37 0.29 -10.18 12.38
C LYS A 37 0.88 -8.78 12.26
N ILE A 38 0.03 -7.75 12.38
CA ILE A 38 0.47 -6.37 12.39
C ILE A 38 1.18 -6.09 13.72
N PRO A 39 2.46 -5.61 13.70
CA PRO A 39 3.19 -5.30 14.92
C PRO A 39 2.51 -4.21 15.75
N ILE A 40 2.67 -4.25 17.07
CA ILE A 40 2.08 -3.27 18.00
C ILE A 40 2.55 -1.85 17.71
N LYS A 41 3.78 -1.66 17.27
CA LYS A 41 4.35 -0.36 16.93
C LYS A 41 3.92 0.21 15.57
N PHE A 42 3.15 -0.54 14.79
CA PHE A 42 2.76 -0.13 13.42
C PHE A 42 2.06 1.22 13.39
N GLU A 43 1.12 1.46 14.30
CA GLU A 43 0.40 2.74 14.38
C GLU A 43 1.34 3.93 14.56
N LYS A 44 2.30 3.80 15.49
CA LYS A 44 3.30 4.86 15.74
C LYS A 44 4.23 5.09 14.56
N LEU A 45 4.56 4.02 13.81
CA LEU A 45 5.40 4.13 12.62
C LEU A 45 4.75 4.93 11.51
N LEU A 46 3.43 4.83 11.36
CA LEU A 46 2.70 5.52 10.30
C LEU A 46 2.20 6.91 10.71
N GLN A 47 1.93 7.13 11.99
CA GLN A 47 1.39 8.39 12.48
C GLN A 47 2.30 9.57 12.14
N ASN A 48 1.70 10.67 11.70
CA ASN A 48 2.36 11.91 11.29
C ASN A 48 3.19 11.82 10.00
N LYS A 49 3.22 10.69 9.32
CA LYS A 49 3.83 10.60 7.99
C LYS A 49 2.92 11.20 6.92
N THR A 50 3.52 11.88 5.97
CA THR A 50 2.81 12.42 4.79
C THR A 50 2.94 11.45 3.62
N ILE A 51 1.84 11.18 2.95
CA ILE A 51 1.82 10.37 1.73
C ILE A 51 2.40 11.21 0.59
N LYS A 52 3.61 10.88 0.17
CA LYS A 52 4.25 11.52 -0.97
C LYS A 52 3.61 11.06 -2.28
N LYS A 53 3.40 9.75 -2.41
CA LYS A 53 2.89 9.11 -3.61
C LYS A 53 2.28 7.75 -3.30
N VAL A 54 1.26 7.37 -4.02
CA VAL A 54 0.71 6.00 -4.02
C VAL A 54 1.09 5.34 -5.34
N THR A 55 1.72 4.19 -5.25
CA THR A 55 2.17 3.43 -6.42
C THR A 55 1.75 1.97 -6.31
N ARG A 56 1.97 1.22 -7.36
CA ARG A 56 1.67 -0.21 -7.42
C ARG A 56 2.86 -0.96 -8.02
N PHE A 57 3.20 -2.08 -7.44
CA PHE A 57 4.10 -3.06 -8.02
C PHE A 57 3.43 -4.43 -7.97
N SER A 58 3.17 -5.04 -9.13
CA SER A 58 2.35 -6.24 -9.22
C SER A 58 1.01 -6.03 -8.50
N LYS A 59 0.61 -6.91 -7.59
CA LYS A 59 -0.61 -6.79 -6.77
C LYS A 59 -0.39 -6.05 -5.45
N TYR A 60 0.78 -5.45 -5.24
CA TYR A 60 1.07 -4.66 -4.05
C TYR A 60 0.73 -3.19 -4.28
N LEU A 61 -0.05 -2.64 -3.37
CA LEU A 61 -0.19 -1.19 -3.21
C LEU A 61 0.96 -0.69 -2.35
N ILE A 62 1.54 0.44 -2.70
CA ILE A 62 2.69 1.01 -1.99
C ILE A 62 2.36 2.44 -1.61
N LEU A 63 2.21 2.71 -0.33
CA LEU A 63 2.19 4.07 0.19
C LEU A 63 3.65 4.52 0.34
N ASN A 64 4.04 5.53 -0.41
CA ASN A 64 5.37 6.13 -0.34
C ASN A 64 5.29 7.34 0.58
N PHE A 65 6.03 7.33 1.68
CA PHE A 65 6.08 8.45 2.61
C PHE A 65 7.18 9.44 2.24
N ASP A 66 7.03 10.68 2.71
CA ASP A 66 7.97 11.77 2.44
C ASP A 66 9.37 11.57 3.08
N ASP A 67 9.49 10.71 4.08
CA ASP A 67 10.74 10.31 4.71
C ASP A 67 11.44 9.11 4.03
N ASP A 68 10.97 8.71 2.84
CA ASP A 68 11.48 7.55 2.08
C ASP A 68 11.28 6.19 2.77
N SER A 69 10.32 6.10 3.68
CA SER A 69 9.75 4.84 4.15
C SER A 69 8.49 4.49 3.36
N PHE A 70 7.99 3.27 3.53
CA PHE A 70 6.87 2.75 2.72
C PHE A 70 5.92 1.91 3.57
N CYS A 71 4.69 1.82 3.13
CA CYS A 71 3.75 0.81 3.59
C CYS A 71 3.28 -0.03 2.41
N LEU A 72 3.54 -1.32 2.45
CA LEU A 72 3.02 -2.29 1.49
C LEU A 72 1.64 -2.74 1.94
N ILE A 73 0.70 -2.82 0.99
CA ILE A 73 -0.64 -3.34 1.22
C ILE A 73 -0.93 -4.39 0.15
N HIS A 74 -1.31 -5.58 0.58
CA HIS A 74 -1.80 -6.65 -0.28
C HIS A 74 -3.24 -6.98 0.09
N LEU A 75 -4.14 -7.00 -0.90
CA LEU A 75 -5.56 -7.19 -0.65
C LEU A 75 -5.95 -8.66 -0.41
N GLY A 76 -5.05 -9.60 -0.64
CA GLY A 76 -5.32 -11.03 -0.47
C GLY A 76 -6.43 -11.51 -1.41
N MET A 77 -7.34 -12.29 -0.86
CA MET A 77 -8.48 -12.88 -1.61
C MET A 77 -9.75 -12.03 -1.54
N SER A 78 -9.99 -11.36 -0.41
CA SER A 78 -11.26 -10.67 -0.13
C SER A 78 -11.07 -9.23 0.36
N GLY A 79 -9.84 -8.70 0.35
CA GLY A 79 -9.56 -7.36 0.82
C GLY A 79 -10.14 -6.28 -0.09
N THR A 80 -10.74 -5.26 0.52
CA THR A 80 -11.23 -4.06 -0.15
C THR A 80 -10.79 -2.82 0.61
N ILE A 81 -10.67 -1.71 -0.11
CA ILE A 81 -10.33 -0.41 0.47
C ILE A 81 -11.51 0.54 0.25
N HIS A 82 -11.96 1.17 1.32
CA HIS A 82 -13.02 2.16 1.29
C HIS A 82 -12.46 3.52 1.68
N LEU A 83 -12.84 4.55 0.93
CA LEU A 83 -12.47 5.95 1.17
C LEU A 83 -13.70 6.68 1.68
N ILE A 84 -13.69 7.05 2.95
CA ILE A 84 -14.81 7.70 3.63
C ILE A 84 -14.47 9.17 3.82
N LYS A 85 -15.11 10.03 3.05
CA LYS A 85 -14.91 11.47 3.13
C LYS A 85 -15.72 12.06 4.28
N LYS A 86 -15.06 12.87 5.11
CA LYS A 86 -15.69 13.66 6.17
C LYS A 86 -16.04 15.04 5.60
N ASN A 87 -17.31 15.39 5.60
CA ASN A 87 -17.74 16.73 5.20
C ASN A 87 -17.79 17.71 6.37
N THR A 88 -18.07 19.00 6.10
CA THR A 88 -18.15 20.08 7.07
C THR A 88 -19.24 19.86 8.15
N LEU A 89 -20.23 19.00 7.88
CA LEU A 89 -21.30 18.64 8.82
C LEU A 89 -20.99 17.35 9.60
N ASN A 90 -19.74 16.91 9.64
CA ASN A 90 -19.30 15.65 10.26
C ASN A 90 -19.99 14.40 9.67
N ARG A 91 -20.53 14.49 8.49
CA ARG A 91 -21.07 13.33 7.76
C ARG A 91 -19.97 12.61 7.01
N PHE A 92 -20.07 11.29 6.97
CA PHE A 92 -19.15 10.43 6.25
C PHE A 92 -19.80 9.94 4.96
N THR A 93 -19.10 10.07 3.84
CA THR A 93 -19.54 9.59 2.54
C THR A 93 -18.50 8.66 1.97
N ASN A 94 -18.91 7.46 1.58
CA ASN A 94 -18.03 6.54 0.86
C ASN A 94 -17.79 7.08 -0.56
N THR A 95 -16.57 7.51 -0.86
CA THR A 95 -16.24 8.17 -2.12
C THR A 95 -15.51 7.26 -3.10
N SER A 96 -15.05 6.12 -2.66
CA SER A 96 -14.40 5.13 -3.51
C SER A 96 -14.54 3.75 -2.89
N PHE A 97 -14.92 2.81 -3.72
CA PHE A 97 -15.12 1.43 -3.31
C PHE A 97 -14.78 0.49 -4.46
N TYR A 98 -14.36 -0.70 -4.10
CA TYR A 98 -14.22 -1.82 -4.99
C TYR A 98 -15.20 -2.92 -4.57
N LYS A 99 -16.09 -3.31 -5.44
CA LYS A 99 -17.15 -4.33 -5.28
C LYS A 99 -18.34 -3.95 -4.38
N SER A 100 -18.29 -2.91 -3.56
CA SER A 100 -19.40 -2.54 -2.70
C SER A 100 -19.57 -1.03 -2.62
N PRO A 101 -20.78 -0.49 -2.89
CA PRO A 101 -21.07 0.94 -2.77
C PRO A 101 -21.18 1.41 -1.31
N GLU A 102 -21.28 0.51 -0.36
CA GLU A 102 -21.42 0.81 1.06
C GLU A 102 -20.29 0.21 1.88
N LEU A 103 -19.91 0.90 2.96
CA LEU A 103 -18.95 0.37 3.91
C LEU A 103 -19.57 -0.83 4.63
N PRO A 104 -18.96 -2.04 4.56
CA PRO A 104 -19.43 -3.18 5.31
C PRO A 104 -19.38 -2.92 6.82
N LYS A 105 -20.35 -3.47 7.57
CA LYS A 105 -20.42 -3.33 9.03
C LYS A 105 -19.39 -4.19 9.76
N LYS A 106 -18.93 -5.28 9.13
CA LYS A 106 -18.01 -6.26 9.73
C LYS A 106 -16.71 -6.33 8.94
N HIS A 107 -15.64 -6.78 9.60
CA HIS A 107 -14.33 -7.08 9.01
C HIS A 107 -13.54 -5.84 8.58
N ASN A 108 -13.82 -4.69 9.17
CA ASN A 108 -13.00 -3.49 9.01
C ASN A 108 -11.81 -3.55 9.98
N HIS A 109 -10.65 -3.96 9.49
CA HIS A 109 -9.52 -4.31 10.35
C HIS A 109 -8.54 -3.16 10.57
N VAL A 110 -8.37 -2.30 9.58
CA VAL A 110 -7.41 -1.19 9.60
C VAL A 110 -8.12 0.09 9.16
N GLU A 111 -7.90 1.16 9.90
CA GLU A 111 -8.36 2.50 9.56
C GLU A 111 -7.20 3.48 9.62
N ILE A 112 -6.99 4.21 8.53
CA ILE A 112 -5.99 5.27 8.44
C ILE A 112 -6.74 6.58 8.30
N GLN A 113 -6.61 7.46 9.28
CA GLN A 113 -7.32 8.74 9.34
C GLN A 113 -6.43 9.88 8.86
N PHE A 114 -6.90 10.60 7.88
CA PHE A 114 -6.41 11.90 7.44
C PHE A 114 -7.35 12.99 7.96
N GLU A 115 -7.07 14.25 7.67
CA GLU A 115 -7.91 15.36 8.18
C GLU A 115 -9.35 15.30 7.69
N ASP A 116 -9.53 15.05 6.40
CA ASP A 116 -10.82 15.12 5.71
C ASP A 116 -11.31 13.78 5.14
N ILE A 117 -10.51 12.74 5.26
CA ILE A 117 -10.83 11.43 4.69
C ILE A 117 -10.25 10.31 5.55
N ASN A 118 -10.97 9.20 5.64
CA ASN A 118 -10.51 7.96 6.27
C ASN A 118 -10.38 6.86 5.22
N VAL A 119 -9.30 6.11 5.31
CA VAL A 119 -9.08 4.89 4.53
C VAL A 119 -9.38 3.70 5.40
N ILE A 120 -10.31 2.84 4.97
CA ILE A 120 -10.72 1.65 5.72
C ILE A 120 -10.42 0.40 4.90
N TYR A 121 -9.69 -0.52 5.51
CA TYR A 121 -9.40 -1.83 4.95
C TYR A 121 -10.36 -2.87 5.52
N ASN A 122 -11.13 -3.48 4.64
CA ASN A 122 -12.06 -4.58 4.94
C ASN A 122 -11.55 -5.88 4.33
N ASP A 123 -11.57 -6.98 5.10
CA ASP A 123 -11.08 -8.27 4.61
C ASP A 123 -11.68 -9.43 5.41
N PRO A 124 -12.81 -10.00 4.98
CA PRO A 124 -13.45 -11.11 5.69
C PRO A 124 -12.55 -12.33 5.88
N ARG A 125 -11.73 -12.68 4.90
CA ARG A 125 -10.85 -13.85 4.95
C ARG A 125 -9.51 -13.60 5.61
N ARG A 126 -9.10 -12.35 5.79
CA ARG A 126 -7.85 -11.94 6.43
C ARG A 126 -6.59 -12.48 5.76
N PHE A 127 -6.61 -12.66 4.44
CA PHE A 127 -5.46 -13.12 3.65
C PHE A 127 -4.61 -11.97 3.11
N GLY A 128 -5.08 -10.74 3.22
CA GLY A 128 -4.28 -9.57 2.92
C GLY A 128 -3.31 -9.23 4.05
N PHE A 129 -2.47 -8.23 3.84
CA PHE A 129 -1.53 -7.80 4.86
C PHE A 129 -1.04 -6.37 4.65
N PHE A 130 -0.51 -5.80 5.73
CA PHE A 130 0.18 -4.53 5.79
C PHE A 130 1.61 -4.75 6.25
N LYS A 131 2.58 -4.12 5.58
CA LYS A 131 3.99 -4.23 5.96
C LYS A 131 4.65 -2.86 5.89
N PHE A 132 5.21 -2.40 7.02
CA PHE A 132 6.05 -1.20 7.05
C PHE A 132 7.45 -1.55 6.53
N ILE A 133 7.96 -0.70 5.64
CA ILE A 133 9.28 -0.84 5.04
C ILE A 133 10.07 0.43 5.34
N LYS A 134 11.18 0.30 6.04
CA LYS A 134 11.91 1.43 6.61
C LYS A 134 12.65 2.31 5.59
N ASN A 135 13.05 1.75 4.44
CA ASN A 135 13.82 2.47 3.42
C ASN A 135 13.76 1.77 2.06
N LYS A 136 14.35 2.40 1.04
CA LYS A 136 14.36 1.89 -0.33
C LYS A 136 15.11 0.57 -0.48
N GLN A 137 16.22 0.40 0.23
CA GLN A 137 17.00 -0.84 0.19
C GLN A 137 16.18 -2.03 0.70
N ALA A 138 15.44 -1.83 1.80
CA ALA A 138 14.55 -2.86 2.34
C ALA A 138 13.40 -3.18 1.38
N LEU A 139 12.87 -2.19 0.66
CA LEU A 139 11.83 -2.39 -0.36
C LEU A 139 12.35 -3.21 -1.53
N ILE A 140 13.52 -2.88 -2.05
CA ILE A 140 14.18 -3.60 -3.14
C ILE A 140 14.45 -5.05 -2.72
N LYS A 141 15.02 -5.24 -1.54
CA LYS A 141 15.29 -6.57 -0.98
C LYS A 141 14.01 -7.40 -0.87
N ARG A 142 12.93 -6.81 -0.41
CA ARG A 142 11.62 -7.45 -0.30
C ARG A 142 11.13 -7.96 -1.66
N PHE A 143 11.16 -7.13 -2.68
CA PHE A 143 10.68 -7.49 -4.00
C PHE A 143 11.61 -8.46 -4.76
N SER A 144 12.92 -8.40 -4.53
CA SER A 144 13.87 -9.33 -5.13
C SER A 144 13.72 -10.76 -4.62
N HIS A 145 13.14 -10.95 -3.42
CA HIS A 145 12.87 -12.27 -2.82
C HIS A 145 11.47 -12.81 -3.12
N LEU A 146 10.62 -12.04 -3.78
CA LEU A 146 9.35 -12.57 -4.26
C LEU A 146 9.63 -13.62 -5.32
N GLY A 147 9.14 -14.85 -5.09
CA GLY A 147 9.28 -15.96 -6.02
C GLY A 147 8.67 -15.65 -7.40
N PRO A 148 8.71 -16.59 -8.35
CA PRO A 148 8.20 -16.35 -9.71
C PRO A 148 6.70 -16.10 -9.66
N GLU A 149 6.34 -14.84 -9.55
CA GLU A 149 5.01 -14.36 -9.86
C GLU A 149 4.72 -14.62 -11.35
N PRO A 150 3.44 -14.73 -11.77
CA PRO A 150 3.07 -15.11 -13.14
C PRO A 150 3.57 -14.17 -14.25
N PHE A 151 4.29 -13.13 -13.92
CA PHE A 151 4.99 -12.26 -14.86
C PHE A 151 6.47 -12.69 -14.96
N SER A 152 7.02 -12.68 -16.18
CA SER A 152 8.41 -13.01 -16.38
C SER A 152 9.30 -12.17 -15.45
N ARG A 153 10.30 -12.80 -14.85
CA ARG A 153 11.29 -12.14 -13.98
C ARG A 153 11.88 -10.87 -14.62
N SER A 154 12.11 -10.90 -15.92
CA SER A 154 12.62 -9.77 -16.68
C SER A 154 11.66 -8.57 -16.72
N PHE A 155 10.35 -8.81 -16.80
CA PHE A 155 9.35 -7.75 -16.79
C PHE A 155 9.25 -7.06 -15.43
N ASN A 156 9.20 -7.82 -14.34
CA ASN A 156 9.15 -7.29 -12.99
C ASN A 156 10.39 -6.47 -12.63
N LEU A 157 11.57 -6.89 -13.07
CA LEU A 157 12.83 -6.20 -12.87
C LEU A 157 12.92 -4.92 -13.69
N LYS A 158 12.49 -4.95 -14.95
CA LYS A 158 12.44 -3.77 -15.82
C LYS A 158 11.48 -2.72 -15.26
N TYR A 159 10.32 -3.14 -14.76
CA TYR A 159 9.35 -2.26 -14.13
C TYR A 159 9.90 -1.64 -12.84
N LEU A 160 10.52 -2.44 -11.98
CA LEU A 160 11.15 -1.98 -10.73
C LEU A 160 12.29 -1.00 -11.02
N LEU A 161 13.13 -1.29 -12.01
CA LEU A 161 14.17 -0.38 -12.48
C LEU A 161 13.60 0.94 -12.96
N ASN A 162 12.56 0.93 -13.79
CA ASN A 162 11.89 2.14 -14.25
C ASN A 162 11.25 2.93 -13.11
N TYR A 163 10.68 2.25 -12.14
CA TYR A 163 10.12 2.87 -10.95
C TYR A 163 11.15 3.68 -10.18
N PHE A 164 12.40 3.19 -10.05
CA PHE A 164 13.47 3.87 -9.34
C PHE A 164 14.30 4.83 -10.23
N VAL A 165 14.42 4.58 -11.53
CA VAL A 165 15.20 5.41 -12.48
C VAL A 165 14.49 6.72 -12.80
N ASN A 166 13.17 6.76 -12.89
CA ASN A 166 12.38 7.98 -13.09
C ASN A 166 12.44 8.96 -11.91
N LYS A 167 13.02 8.57 -10.78
CA LYS A 167 13.42 9.47 -9.70
C LYS A 167 14.90 9.81 -9.88
N LYS A 168 15.17 10.94 -10.51
CA LYS A 168 16.54 11.49 -10.67
C LYS A 168 17.35 11.38 -9.39
N LYS A 169 18.51 10.72 -9.48
CA LYS A 169 19.60 10.64 -8.51
C LYS A 169 19.51 9.55 -7.44
N ASP A 170 19.93 8.35 -7.80
CA ASP A 170 20.71 7.54 -6.88
C ASP A 170 21.57 6.50 -7.65
N ILE A 171 22.78 6.91 -8.00
CA ILE A 171 23.80 6.06 -8.64
C ILE A 171 24.11 4.82 -7.77
N LYS A 172 24.00 4.94 -6.45
CA LYS A 172 24.13 3.82 -5.50
C LYS A 172 23.03 2.78 -5.64
N MET A 173 21.80 3.21 -5.91
CA MET A 173 20.65 2.32 -6.05
C MET A 173 20.71 1.47 -7.30
N ASN A 174 21.14 2.06 -8.41
CA ASN A 174 21.37 1.33 -9.66
C ASN A 174 22.47 0.25 -9.51
N LYS A 175 23.46 0.47 -8.65
CA LYS A 175 24.46 -0.55 -8.30
C LYS A 175 23.86 -1.68 -7.48
N VAL A 176 23.08 -1.37 -6.44
CA VAL A 176 22.45 -2.39 -5.58
C VAL A 176 21.48 -3.27 -6.41
N LEU A 177 20.68 -2.66 -7.28
CA LEU A 177 19.80 -3.41 -8.19
C LEU A 177 20.58 -4.28 -9.16
N LYS A 178 21.66 -3.78 -9.77
CA LYS A 178 22.52 -4.57 -10.65
C LYS A 178 23.15 -5.77 -9.94
N TYR A 179 23.61 -5.60 -8.71
CA TYR A 179 24.20 -6.70 -7.94
C TYR A 179 23.15 -7.72 -7.46
N SER A 180 21.95 -7.28 -7.10
CA SER A 180 20.84 -8.18 -6.79
C SER A 180 20.39 -9.00 -8.01
N LEU A 181 20.58 -8.46 -9.22
CA LEU A 181 20.25 -9.11 -10.48
C LEU A 181 21.32 -10.11 -10.95
N ILE A 182 22.58 -9.87 -10.61
CA ILE A 182 23.73 -10.73 -10.98
C ILE A 182 23.88 -11.90 -9.99
N GLY A 183 23.42 -11.73 -8.73
CA GLY A 183 23.45 -12.78 -7.70
C GLY A 183 22.27 -13.77 -7.77
N ILE A 184 21.46 -13.70 -8.80
CA ILE A 184 20.37 -14.59 -9.15
C ILE A 184 20.69 -15.33 -10.45
#